data_8d4c3a8501842f1ae7e5b098c6f4f068
#
_entry.id   8d4c3a8501842f1ae7e5b098c6f4f068
#
_cell.length_a   1.000
_cell.length_b   1.000
_cell.length_c   1.000
_cell.angle_alpha   90.00
_cell.angle_beta   90.00
_cell.angle_gamma   90.00
#
_symmetry.space_group_name_H-M   'P 1'
#
loop_
_entity.id
_entity.type
_entity.pdbx_description
1 polymer ?
#
loop_
_entity_poly.entity_id
_entity_poly.type
_entity_poly.pdbx_seq_one_letter_code
_entity_poly.pdbx_strand_id
1 'polypeptide(L)'
;MTFTDPIGDMFSRIRNGQMRSLNSVEIPSSNFRKNILEILKNEGYIRDYFIEKTENNKISLKISLKYYEGDPVIKEIKRISKPGRRVYSRATSIPKVMNGLGLAILSTPKGVMSDTEARKKNIGGEVICRVF
;
A
#
# COMPACT_ATOMS: atom_id res chain seq x y z
N MET A 1 -9.26 -22.50 -10.41
CA MET A 1 -9.18 -21.09 -10.81
C MET A 1 -8.30 -20.33 -9.84
N THR A 2 -7.21 -19.78 -10.33
CA THR A 2 -6.31 -19.00 -9.51
C THR A 2 -6.72 -17.52 -9.57
N PHE A 3 -6.97 -16.94 -8.40
CA PHE A 3 -7.19 -15.50 -8.30
C PHE A 3 -5.86 -14.79 -8.29
N THR A 4 -5.72 -13.77 -9.11
CA THR A 4 -4.54 -12.91 -9.08
C THR A 4 -4.83 -11.72 -8.14
N ASP A 5 -3.87 -11.43 -7.26
CA ASP A 5 -3.95 -10.27 -6.39
C ASP A 5 -2.68 -9.43 -6.55
N PRO A 6 -2.67 -8.51 -7.54
CA PRO A 6 -1.50 -7.67 -7.79
C PRO A 6 -1.10 -6.82 -6.60
N ILE A 7 -2.06 -6.38 -5.79
CA ILE A 7 -1.77 -5.58 -4.60
C ILE A 7 -1.15 -6.44 -3.50
N GLY A 8 -1.68 -7.64 -3.29
CA GLY A 8 -1.09 -8.60 -2.36
C GLY A 8 0.33 -8.99 -2.76
N ASP A 9 0.57 -9.18 -4.06
CA ASP A 9 1.90 -9.45 -4.59
C ASP A 9 2.87 -8.29 -4.29
N MET A 10 2.43 -7.05 -4.48
CA MET A 10 3.22 -5.87 -4.16
C MET A 10 3.62 -5.87 -2.68
N PHE A 11 2.68 -6.11 -1.79
CA PHE A 11 2.95 -6.15 -0.35
C PHE A 11 3.91 -7.29 0.01
N SER A 12 3.78 -8.44 -0.63
CA SER A 12 4.68 -9.57 -0.42
C SER A 12 6.11 -9.23 -0.85
N ARG A 13 6.28 -8.54 -1.98
CA ARG A 13 7.60 -8.10 -2.45
C ARG A 13 8.23 -7.09 -1.49
N ILE A 14 7.42 -6.17 -0.94
CA ILE A 14 7.90 -5.22 0.06
C ILE A 14 8.37 -5.95 1.31
N ARG A 15 7.56 -6.89 1.84
CA ARG A 15 7.93 -7.68 3.02
C ARG A 15 9.20 -8.49 2.80
N ASN A 16 9.28 -9.19 1.68
CA ASN A 16 10.44 -10.02 1.36
C ASN A 16 11.69 -9.16 1.17
N GLY A 17 11.56 -8.00 0.52
CA GLY A 17 12.67 -7.07 0.36
C GLY A 17 13.19 -6.56 1.69
N GLN A 18 12.29 -6.25 2.62
CA GLN A 18 12.67 -5.80 3.96
C GLN A 18 13.35 -6.90 4.77
N MET A 19 12.87 -8.14 4.66
CA MET A 19 13.51 -9.28 5.34
C MET A 19 14.94 -9.50 4.87
N ARG A 20 15.22 -9.18 3.61
CA ARG A 20 16.55 -9.31 3.00
C ARG A 20 17.37 -8.03 3.09
N SER A 21 16.85 -7.00 3.72
CA SER A 21 17.47 -5.67 3.85
C SER A 21 17.84 -5.06 2.49
N LEU A 22 17.00 -5.27 1.49
CA LEU A 22 17.19 -4.70 0.16
C LEU A 22 16.88 -3.20 0.18
N ASN A 23 17.60 -2.43 -0.64
CA ASN A 23 17.35 -1.00 -0.79
C ASN A 23 16.08 -0.71 -1.57
N SER A 24 15.76 -1.56 -2.54
CA SER A 24 14.60 -1.37 -3.40
C SER A 24 14.05 -2.70 -3.91
N VAL A 25 12.79 -2.67 -4.33
CA VAL A 25 12.13 -3.79 -5.01
C VAL A 25 11.41 -3.26 -6.24
N GLU A 26 11.23 -4.11 -7.24
CA GLU A 26 10.53 -3.75 -8.48
C GLU A 26 9.23 -4.53 -8.60
N ILE A 27 8.22 -3.87 -9.15
CA ILE A 27 6.92 -4.46 -9.46
C ILE A 27 6.42 -3.96 -10.80
N PRO A 28 5.55 -4.72 -11.49
CA PRO A 28 4.86 -4.17 -12.67
C PRO A 28 4.03 -2.96 -12.28
N SER A 29 3.97 -1.96 -13.16
CA SER A 29 3.25 -0.72 -12.89
C SER A 29 1.75 -0.85 -13.11
N SER A 30 0.97 -0.15 -12.28
CA SER A 30 -0.43 0.14 -12.52
C SER A 30 -0.78 1.43 -11.78
N ASN A 31 -1.82 2.11 -12.23
CA ASN A 31 -2.26 3.34 -11.56
C ASN A 31 -2.68 3.09 -10.12
N PHE A 32 -3.33 1.96 -9.87
CA PHE A 32 -3.79 1.59 -8.53
C PHE A 32 -2.61 1.38 -7.58
N ARG A 33 -1.60 0.61 -8.00
CA ARG A 33 -0.38 0.40 -7.21
C ARG A 33 0.36 1.71 -6.96
N LYS A 34 0.47 2.55 -7.99
CA LYS A 34 1.11 3.86 -7.88
C LYS A 34 0.42 4.74 -6.85
N ASN A 35 -0.91 4.76 -6.84
CA ASN A 35 -1.68 5.56 -5.88
C ASN A 35 -1.46 5.06 -4.44
N ILE A 36 -1.37 3.77 -4.24
CA ILE A 36 -1.07 3.19 -2.93
C ILE A 36 0.35 3.58 -2.48
N LEU A 37 1.32 3.50 -3.38
CA LEU A 37 2.70 3.88 -3.07
C LEU A 37 2.82 5.35 -2.73
N GLU A 38 2.06 6.22 -3.39
CA GLU A 38 2.03 7.65 -3.08
C GLU A 38 1.58 7.90 -1.64
N ILE A 39 0.57 7.18 -1.18
CA ILE A 39 0.09 7.28 0.21
C ILE A 39 1.15 6.77 1.18
N LEU A 40 1.77 5.63 0.89
CA LEU A 40 2.83 5.08 1.73
C LEU A 40 4.02 6.04 1.84
N LYS A 41 4.37 6.69 0.75
CA LYS A 41 5.44 7.69 0.73
C LYS A 41 5.07 8.91 1.58
N ASN A 42 3.88 9.45 1.39
CA ASN A 42 3.43 10.64 2.11
C ASN A 42 3.29 10.40 3.62
N GLU A 43 2.97 9.18 4.01
CA GLU A 43 2.85 8.79 5.41
C GLU A 43 4.20 8.34 6.01
N GLY A 44 5.27 8.33 5.21
CA GLY A 44 6.61 8.04 5.68
C GLY A 44 6.96 6.57 5.84
N TYR A 45 6.23 5.66 5.20
CA TYR A 45 6.50 4.22 5.27
C TYR A 45 7.50 3.72 4.24
N ILE A 46 7.63 4.44 3.11
CA ILE A 46 8.67 4.17 2.11
C ILE A 46 9.41 5.46 1.82
N ARG A 47 10.63 5.36 1.30
CA ARG A 47 11.42 6.54 0.94
C ARG A 47 10.85 7.25 -0.27
N ASP A 48 10.63 6.48 -1.35
CA ASP A 48 10.18 7.01 -2.62
C ASP A 48 9.79 5.85 -3.52
N TYR A 49 9.26 6.18 -4.69
CA TYR A 49 9.05 5.22 -5.76
C TYR A 49 9.31 5.89 -7.08
N PHE A 50 9.74 5.10 -8.08
CA PHE A 50 10.11 5.62 -9.38
C PHE A 50 9.43 4.78 -10.47
N ILE A 51 9.06 5.45 -11.56
CA ILE A 51 8.52 4.79 -12.74
C ILE A 51 9.70 4.54 -13.68
N GLU A 52 9.93 3.27 -14.05
CA GLU A 52 10.99 2.89 -14.95
C GLU A 52 10.43 2.22 -16.21
N LYS A 53 10.95 2.58 -17.37
CA LYS A 53 10.66 1.88 -18.61
C LYS A 53 11.77 0.86 -18.89
N THR A 54 11.37 -0.39 -19.15
CA THR A 54 12.30 -1.41 -19.58
C THR A 54 12.45 -1.37 -21.11
N GLU A 55 13.45 -2.07 -21.63
CA GLU A 55 13.76 -2.12 -23.07
C GLU A 55 12.58 -2.60 -23.93
N ASN A 56 11.65 -3.36 -23.35
CA ASN A 56 10.48 -3.91 -24.04
C ASN A 56 9.23 -3.02 -23.89
N ASN A 57 9.38 -1.72 -23.63
CA ASN A 57 8.29 -0.79 -23.37
C ASN A 57 7.38 -1.18 -22.21
N LYS A 58 7.85 -2.06 -21.33
CA LYS A 58 7.15 -2.39 -20.09
C LYS A 58 7.48 -1.33 -19.05
N ILE A 59 6.43 -0.89 -18.34
CA ILE A 59 6.59 0.09 -17.27
C ILE A 59 6.61 -0.67 -15.94
N SER A 60 7.63 -0.44 -15.13
CA SER A 60 7.72 -0.99 -13.79
C SER A 60 7.82 0.13 -12.75
N LEU A 61 7.48 -0.21 -11.52
CA LEU A 61 7.64 0.69 -10.37
C LEU A 61 8.79 0.15 -9.52
N LYS A 62 9.73 1.03 -9.21
CA LYS A 62 10.82 0.74 -8.30
C LYS A 62 10.50 1.40 -6.96
N ILE A 63 10.41 0.61 -5.90
CA ILE A 63 10.05 1.07 -4.57
C ILE A 63 11.31 1.15 -3.74
N SER A 64 11.66 2.35 -3.26
CA SER A 64 12.78 2.54 -2.33
C SER A 64 12.31 2.28 -0.92
N LEU A 65 12.82 1.21 -0.31
CA LEU A 65 12.45 0.82 1.05
C LEU A 65 13.09 1.72 2.08
N LYS A 66 12.46 1.86 3.22
CA LYS A 66 12.91 2.75 4.29
C LYS A 66 13.25 1.95 5.54
N TYR A 67 14.41 2.26 6.11
CA TYR A 67 14.90 1.65 7.34
C TYR A 67 15.26 2.72 8.35
N TYR A 68 15.14 2.39 9.62
CA TYR A 68 15.57 3.25 10.72
C TYR A 68 16.43 2.42 11.67
N GLU A 69 17.69 2.82 11.82
CA GLU A 69 18.68 2.12 12.65
C GLU A 69 18.76 0.60 12.32
N GLY A 70 18.71 0.28 11.01
CA GLY A 70 18.80 -1.10 10.54
C GLY A 70 17.49 -1.87 10.52
N ASP A 71 16.42 -1.31 11.10
CA ASP A 71 15.11 -1.97 11.13
C ASP A 71 14.16 -1.38 10.09
N PRO A 72 13.33 -2.23 9.45
CA PRO A 72 12.32 -1.72 8.52
C PRO A 72 11.35 -0.76 9.21
N VAL A 73 11.01 0.33 8.54
CA VAL A 73 10.00 1.28 9.05
C VAL A 73 8.63 0.63 9.07
N ILE A 74 8.29 -0.16 8.06
CA ILE A 74 7.04 -0.93 8.05
C ILE A 74 7.20 -2.14 8.95
N LYS A 75 6.49 -2.16 10.06
CA LYS A 75 6.48 -3.31 10.98
C LYS A 75 5.51 -4.38 10.51
N GLU A 76 4.37 -3.96 9.97
CA GLU A 76 3.38 -4.85 9.41
C GLU A 76 2.70 -4.17 8.22
N ILE A 77 2.52 -4.90 7.12
CA ILE A 77 1.69 -4.50 5.99
C ILE A 77 0.80 -5.68 5.64
N LYS A 78 -0.51 -5.50 5.82
CA LYS A 78 -1.47 -6.58 5.70
C LYS A 78 -2.57 -6.23 4.71
N ARG A 79 -2.79 -7.13 3.74
CA ARG A 79 -3.89 -7.04 2.80
C ARG A 79 -5.20 -7.38 3.52
N ILE A 80 -6.17 -6.48 3.51
CA ILE A 80 -7.47 -6.68 4.15
C ILE A 80 -8.50 -7.17 3.13
N SER A 81 -8.81 -6.35 2.11
CA SER A 81 -9.73 -6.71 1.05
C SER A 81 -9.00 -7.51 -0.01
N LYS A 82 -9.54 -8.67 -0.39
CA LYS A 82 -8.91 -9.60 -1.34
C LYS A 82 -9.88 -9.90 -2.47
N PRO A 83 -9.40 -10.35 -3.66
CA PRO A 83 -10.29 -10.69 -4.78
C PRO A 83 -11.40 -11.68 -4.41
N GLY A 84 -11.13 -12.65 -3.55
CA GLY A 84 -12.13 -13.64 -3.09
C GLY A 84 -12.93 -13.20 -1.90
N ARG A 85 -12.58 -12.08 -1.26
CA ARG A 85 -13.25 -11.60 -0.05
C ARG A 85 -13.06 -10.09 0.08
N ARG A 86 -13.98 -9.32 -0.50
CA ARG A 86 -13.95 -7.87 -0.42
C ARG A 86 -14.42 -7.38 0.94
N VAL A 87 -13.75 -6.34 1.46
CA VAL A 87 -14.06 -5.75 2.77
C VAL A 87 -14.30 -4.26 2.57
N TYR A 88 -15.49 -3.79 2.99
CA TYR A 88 -15.89 -2.39 2.87
C TYR A 88 -16.14 -1.80 4.24
N SER A 89 -15.98 -0.48 4.36
CA SER A 89 -16.27 0.26 5.58
C SER A 89 -17.11 1.48 5.26
N ARG A 90 -18.06 1.78 6.13
CA ARG A 90 -18.80 3.03 6.08
C ARG A 90 -17.93 4.17 6.61
N ALA A 91 -18.26 5.41 6.20
CA ALA A 91 -17.56 6.61 6.66
C ALA A 91 -17.49 6.72 8.19
N THR A 92 -18.52 6.26 8.89
CA THR A 92 -18.61 6.32 10.35
C THR A 92 -17.89 5.17 11.07
N SER A 93 -17.48 4.15 10.34
CA SER A 93 -16.95 2.89 10.92
C SER A 93 -15.56 2.56 10.40
N ILE A 94 -14.82 3.53 9.86
CA ILE A 94 -13.47 3.29 9.36
C ILE A 94 -12.57 2.88 10.52
N PRO A 95 -11.93 1.68 10.43
CA PRO A 95 -11.11 1.19 11.52
C PRO A 95 -9.84 2.03 11.71
N LYS A 96 -9.45 2.21 12.96
CA LYS A 96 -8.16 2.83 13.30
C LYS A 96 -7.13 1.73 13.50
N VAL A 97 -5.96 1.90 12.91
CA VAL A 97 -4.84 0.97 13.06
C VAL A 97 -3.98 1.43 14.22
N MET A 98 -3.76 0.55 15.19
CA MET A 98 -2.93 0.86 16.37
C MET A 98 -3.33 2.18 17.05
N ASN A 99 -4.63 2.37 17.29
CA ASN A 99 -5.19 3.59 17.91
C ASN A 99 -4.82 4.89 17.17
N GLY A 100 -4.68 4.81 15.85
CA GLY A 100 -4.34 5.96 15.01
C GLY A 100 -2.85 6.15 14.76
N LEU A 101 -2.00 5.29 15.30
CA LEU A 101 -0.56 5.33 15.04
C LEU A 101 -0.20 4.68 13.72
N GLY A 102 -1.05 3.79 13.23
CA GLY A 102 -0.88 3.13 11.93
C GLY A 102 -1.74 3.77 10.85
N LEU A 103 -1.76 3.13 9.70
CA LEU A 103 -2.42 3.61 8.49
C LEU A 103 -3.33 2.52 7.93
N ALA A 104 -4.54 2.89 7.54
CA ALA A 104 -5.36 2.08 6.64
C ALA A 104 -5.49 2.83 5.32
N ILE A 105 -5.47 2.11 4.22
CA ILE A 105 -5.65 2.68 2.88
C ILE A 105 -6.98 2.19 2.33
N LEU A 106 -7.80 3.14 1.86
CA LEU A 106 -9.13 2.85 1.33
C LEU A 106 -9.22 3.25 -0.14
N SER A 107 -9.97 2.45 -0.90
CA SER A 107 -10.41 2.82 -2.24
C SER A 107 -11.83 3.37 -2.13
N THR A 108 -12.00 4.64 -2.45
CA THR A 108 -13.28 5.35 -2.31
C THR A 108 -13.76 5.85 -3.67
N PRO A 109 -15.04 6.28 -3.79
CA PRO A 109 -15.51 6.89 -5.03
C PRO A 109 -14.72 8.14 -5.44
N LYS A 110 -14.00 8.78 -4.51
CA LYS A 110 -13.16 9.95 -4.80
C LYS A 110 -11.68 9.60 -4.93
N GLY A 111 -11.34 8.32 -5.00
CA GLY A 111 -9.98 7.86 -5.20
C GLY A 111 -9.43 7.07 -4.03
N VAL A 112 -8.18 6.66 -4.17
CA VAL A 112 -7.44 5.95 -3.12
C VAL A 112 -6.93 6.96 -2.10
N MET A 113 -7.19 6.73 -0.82
CA MET A 113 -6.80 7.66 0.23
C MET A 113 -6.53 6.96 1.56
N SER A 114 -5.89 7.67 2.48
CA SER A 114 -5.68 7.20 3.83
C SER A 114 -6.97 7.21 4.63
N ASP A 115 -7.03 6.44 5.71
CA ASP A 115 -8.17 6.42 6.61
C ASP A 115 -8.44 7.79 7.25
N THR A 116 -7.39 8.52 7.60
CA THR A 116 -7.49 9.87 8.15
C THR A 116 -8.19 10.82 7.16
N GLU A 117 -7.77 10.78 5.90
CA GLU A 117 -8.36 11.62 4.86
C GLU A 117 -9.81 11.21 4.58
N ALA A 118 -10.10 9.91 4.55
CA ALA A 118 -11.46 9.42 4.32
C ALA A 118 -12.40 9.84 5.46
N ARG A 119 -11.93 9.84 6.70
CA ARG A 119 -12.71 10.34 7.85
C ARG A 119 -13.01 11.83 7.73
N LYS A 120 -11.98 12.61 7.35
CA LYS A 120 -12.16 14.07 7.15
C LYS A 120 -13.20 14.38 6.08
N LYS A 121 -13.20 13.61 5.00
CA LYS A 121 -14.14 13.79 3.90
C LYS A 121 -15.48 13.10 4.12
N ASN A 122 -15.61 12.35 5.21
CA ASN A 122 -16.79 11.56 5.55
C ASN A 122 -17.19 10.62 4.42
N ILE A 123 -16.22 9.87 3.91
CA ILE A 123 -16.38 8.93 2.79
C ILE A 123 -15.94 7.53 3.22
N GLY A 124 -16.79 6.54 2.96
CA GLY A 124 -16.43 5.14 3.13
C GLY A 124 -15.91 4.53 1.84
N GLY A 125 -15.40 3.31 1.91
CA GLY A 125 -14.92 2.60 0.75
C GLY A 125 -14.38 1.23 1.07
N GLU A 126 -13.68 0.64 0.10
CA GLU A 126 -13.04 -0.65 0.25
C GLU A 126 -11.75 -0.49 1.06
N VAL A 127 -11.63 -1.25 2.15
CA VAL A 127 -10.42 -1.23 2.99
C VAL A 127 -9.38 -2.13 2.36
N ILE A 128 -8.39 -1.55 1.72
CA ILE A 128 -7.38 -2.28 0.95
C ILE A 128 -6.38 -2.97 1.86
N CYS A 129 -5.81 -2.23 2.80
CA CYS A 129 -4.76 -2.75 3.67
C CYS A 129 -4.64 -1.94 4.95
N ARG A 130 -3.87 -2.49 5.88
CA ARG A 130 -3.42 -1.76 7.06
C ARG A 130 -1.90 -1.85 7.15
N VAL A 131 -1.28 -0.79 7.64
CA VAL A 131 0.17 -0.64 7.73
C VAL A 131 0.53 0.00 9.06
N PHE A 132 1.55 -0.50 9.70
CA PHE A 132 2.16 0.18 10.84
C PHE A 132 3.61 -0.23 11.03
#